data_a0af36993862cb09b8729f2eb4e1f3c5
#
_entry.id   a0af36993862cb09b8729f2eb4e1f3c5
#
_cell.length_a   1.000
_cell.length_b   1.000
_cell.length_c   1.000
_cell.angle_alpha   90.00
_cell.angle_beta   90.00
_cell.angle_gamma   90.00
#
_symmetry.space_group_name_H-M   'P 1'
#
loop_
_entity.id
_entity.type
_entity.pdbx_description
1 polymer ?
#
loop_
_entity_poly.entity_id
_entity_poly.type
_entity_poly.pdbx_seq_one_letter_code
_entity_poly.pdbx_strand_id
1 'polypeptide(L)'
;VPVLVPLEVRASETPDRADVVLPVAPAVEKNGTFINWEGRLRPFGQARSATSLTDRDVLVRLTEEFDDDLGITALADLYAEVNPLMEWDGTPQAFTPASAHAPVAAGKGEVLLASHKPMIDAGRLQDGAPWLAGSARRPVLLASAATLAAAGITPGADATLETERGTLTLPAAIADLPDSVAWVPECSTGSVIHDNLGGVGT
;
A
#
# COMPACT_ATOMS: atom_id res chain seq x y z
N VAL A 1 -0.72 -18.60 -9.22
CA VAL A 1 -2.11 -18.92 -8.85
C VAL A 1 -2.79 -19.47 -10.09
N PRO A 2 -3.40 -20.67 -10.05
CA PRO A 2 -4.02 -21.28 -11.23
C PRO A 2 -5.30 -20.59 -11.69
N VAL A 3 -6.04 -19.96 -10.77
CA VAL A 3 -7.26 -19.17 -11.05
C VAL A 3 -7.27 -17.94 -10.14
N LEU A 4 -7.57 -16.79 -10.70
CA LEU A 4 -7.66 -15.52 -9.97
C LEU A 4 -9.06 -14.94 -10.10
N VAL A 5 -9.78 -14.85 -8.98
CA VAL A 5 -11.16 -14.32 -8.91
C VAL A 5 -11.20 -13.21 -7.84
N PRO A 6 -10.92 -11.96 -8.18
CA PRO A 6 -11.04 -10.85 -7.24
C PRO A 6 -12.50 -10.39 -7.05
N LEU A 7 -12.82 -9.99 -5.82
CA LEU A 7 -13.97 -9.15 -5.51
C LEU A 7 -13.52 -7.70 -5.57
N GLU A 8 -14.00 -6.93 -6.54
CA GLU A 8 -13.49 -5.59 -6.80
C GLU A 8 -14.59 -4.55 -6.97
N VAL A 9 -14.29 -3.34 -6.51
CA VAL A 9 -15.21 -2.19 -6.60
C VAL A 9 -15.03 -1.45 -7.93
N ARG A 10 -13.85 -1.53 -8.56
CA ARG A 10 -13.50 -0.78 -9.77
C ARG A 10 -12.41 -1.49 -10.58
N ALA A 11 -12.28 -1.12 -11.83
CA ALA A 11 -11.19 -1.57 -12.67
C ALA A 11 -9.82 -1.18 -12.08
N SER A 12 -8.87 -2.10 -12.14
CA SER A 12 -7.49 -1.93 -11.70
C SER A 12 -6.61 -3.01 -12.33
N GLU A 13 -5.32 -2.99 -12.06
CA GLU A 13 -4.39 -3.98 -12.62
C GLU A 13 -4.68 -5.42 -12.15
N THR A 14 -5.32 -5.61 -11.00
CA THR A 14 -5.71 -6.94 -10.52
C THR A 14 -6.84 -7.54 -11.36
N PRO A 15 -7.98 -6.85 -11.58
CA PRO A 15 -8.99 -7.28 -12.53
C PRO A 15 -8.48 -7.53 -13.95
N ASP A 16 -7.52 -6.74 -14.43
CA ASP A 16 -6.97 -6.91 -15.78
C ASP A 16 -6.21 -8.24 -15.96
N ARG A 17 -5.81 -8.88 -14.86
CA ARG A 17 -5.14 -10.18 -14.83
C ARG A 17 -6.02 -11.32 -14.33
N ALA A 18 -7.28 -11.04 -14.00
CA ALA A 18 -8.20 -11.99 -13.42
C ALA A 18 -8.87 -12.88 -14.47
N ASP A 19 -9.16 -14.12 -14.10
CA ASP A 19 -9.98 -15.02 -14.91
C ASP A 19 -11.45 -14.65 -14.85
N VAL A 20 -11.93 -14.23 -13.67
CA VAL A 20 -13.30 -13.76 -13.42
C VAL A 20 -13.25 -12.62 -12.42
N VAL A 21 -14.02 -11.55 -12.66
CA VAL A 21 -14.16 -10.43 -11.72
C VAL A 21 -15.59 -10.43 -11.17
N LEU A 22 -15.72 -10.43 -9.84
CA LEU A 22 -16.98 -10.31 -9.15
C LEU A 22 -17.11 -8.87 -8.60
N PRO A 23 -17.98 -8.03 -9.20
CA PRO A 23 -18.16 -6.64 -8.75
C PRO A 23 -18.89 -6.60 -7.41
N VAL A 24 -18.38 -5.82 -6.46
CA VAL A 24 -18.94 -5.66 -5.12
C VAL A 24 -19.24 -4.21 -4.78
N ALA A 25 -20.16 -4.01 -3.85
CA ALA A 25 -20.57 -2.70 -3.38
C ALA A 25 -19.40 -1.99 -2.64
N PRO A 26 -19.16 -0.69 -2.90
CA PRO A 26 -18.23 0.11 -2.12
C PRO A 26 -18.73 0.31 -0.66
N ALA A 27 -17.84 0.73 0.24
CA ALA A 27 -18.18 0.90 1.65
C ALA A 27 -19.39 1.82 1.91
N VAL A 28 -19.60 2.84 1.07
CA VAL A 28 -20.75 3.77 1.18
C VAL A 28 -22.09 3.14 0.80
N GLU A 29 -22.08 2.01 0.10
CA GLU A 29 -23.26 1.28 -0.37
C GLU A 29 -23.53 0.00 0.42
N LYS A 30 -22.84 -0.24 1.52
CA LYS A 30 -23.02 -1.38 2.41
C LYS A 30 -22.91 -0.98 3.87
N ASN A 31 -23.33 -1.84 4.77
CA ASN A 31 -23.07 -1.75 6.19
C ASN A 31 -22.03 -2.82 6.59
N GLY A 32 -21.34 -2.56 7.68
CA GLY A 32 -20.30 -3.46 8.16
C GLY A 32 -19.56 -2.91 9.35
N THR A 33 -18.41 -3.49 9.65
CA THR A 33 -17.56 -3.06 10.75
C THR A 33 -16.09 -3.15 10.32
N PHE A 34 -15.36 -2.04 10.46
CA PHE A 34 -13.91 -2.05 10.39
C PHE A 34 -13.32 -2.47 11.75
N ILE A 35 -12.23 -3.17 11.71
CA ILE A 35 -11.39 -3.46 12.89
C ILE A 35 -10.08 -2.72 12.69
N ASN A 36 -9.71 -1.86 13.64
CA ASN A 36 -8.44 -1.16 13.58
C ASN A 36 -7.29 -2.05 14.11
N TRP A 37 -6.06 -1.56 14.01
CA TRP A 37 -4.88 -2.29 14.48
C TRP A 37 -4.85 -2.57 15.99
N GLU A 38 -5.65 -1.84 16.79
CA GLU A 38 -5.85 -2.09 18.23
C GLU A 38 -6.95 -3.12 18.51
N GLY A 39 -7.58 -3.72 17.49
CA GLY A 39 -8.71 -4.64 17.65
C GLY A 39 -10.05 -3.96 17.94
N ARG A 40 -10.15 -2.64 17.84
CA ARG A 40 -11.40 -1.91 18.10
C ARG A 40 -12.35 -1.99 16.94
N LEU A 41 -13.58 -2.41 17.22
CA LEU A 41 -14.67 -2.44 16.26
C LEU A 41 -15.16 -1.02 15.95
N ARG A 42 -15.32 -0.73 14.65
CA ARG A 42 -15.82 0.54 14.13
C ARG A 42 -16.95 0.27 13.15
N PRO A 43 -18.21 0.14 13.65
CA PRO A 43 -19.35 -0.09 12.78
C PRO A 43 -19.61 1.12 11.87
N PHE A 44 -20.05 0.86 10.65
CA PHE A 44 -20.49 1.87 9.70
C PHE A 44 -21.79 1.44 9.04
N GLY A 45 -22.63 2.42 8.75
CA GLY A 45 -23.91 2.23 8.07
C GLY A 45 -23.84 2.55 6.59
N GLN A 46 -24.77 1.98 5.84
CA GLN A 46 -24.98 2.28 4.44
C GLN A 46 -25.44 3.73 4.26
N ALA A 47 -24.72 4.49 3.44
CA ALA A 47 -25.00 5.90 3.14
C ALA A 47 -25.74 6.08 1.79
N ARG A 48 -25.66 5.12 0.87
CA ARG A 48 -26.29 5.14 -0.44
C ARG A 48 -26.92 3.79 -0.75
N SER A 49 -27.93 3.78 -1.62
CA SER A 49 -28.50 2.54 -2.15
C SER A 49 -27.42 1.76 -2.91
N ALA A 50 -27.37 0.46 -2.65
CA ALA A 50 -26.42 -0.43 -3.33
C ALA A 50 -26.82 -0.64 -4.79
N THR A 51 -25.83 -0.67 -5.67
CA THR A 51 -25.96 -1.04 -7.08
C THR A 51 -25.39 -2.43 -7.36
N SER A 52 -24.61 -2.97 -6.41
CA SER A 52 -23.97 -4.29 -6.46
C SER A 52 -24.18 -5.04 -5.16
N LEU A 53 -23.90 -6.33 -5.16
CA LEU A 53 -23.90 -7.16 -3.95
C LEU A 53 -22.76 -6.74 -3.01
N THR A 54 -22.92 -6.98 -1.74
CA THR A 54 -21.81 -6.87 -0.79
C THR A 54 -20.85 -8.04 -0.95
N ASP A 55 -19.60 -7.90 -0.49
CA ASP A 55 -18.62 -9.00 -0.48
C ASP A 55 -19.19 -10.24 0.23
N ARG A 56 -19.87 -10.03 1.37
CA ARG A 56 -20.54 -11.09 2.12
C ARG A 56 -21.58 -11.82 1.24
N ASP A 57 -22.47 -11.06 0.59
CA ASP A 57 -23.55 -11.65 -0.20
C ASP A 57 -23.03 -12.40 -1.43
N VAL A 58 -21.91 -11.96 -2.00
CA VAL A 58 -21.23 -12.68 -3.07
C VAL A 58 -20.68 -14.00 -2.55
N LEU A 59 -20.02 -14.02 -1.38
CA LEU A 59 -19.47 -15.23 -0.79
C LEU A 59 -20.58 -16.23 -0.39
N VAL A 60 -21.66 -15.76 0.20
CA VAL A 60 -22.82 -16.60 0.53
C VAL A 60 -23.39 -17.25 -0.73
N ARG A 61 -23.66 -16.47 -1.79
CA ARG A 61 -24.16 -17.02 -3.06
C ARG A 61 -23.18 -17.97 -3.73
N LEU A 62 -21.88 -17.71 -3.58
CA LEU A 62 -20.87 -18.59 -4.16
C LEU A 62 -20.87 -19.98 -3.47
N THR A 63 -21.05 -20.02 -2.15
CA THR A 63 -21.12 -21.31 -1.43
C THR A 63 -22.43 -22.07 -1.74
N GLU A 64 -23.54 -21.36 -1.91
CA GLU A 64 -24.80 -21.97 -2.38
C GLU A 64 -24.63 -22.72 -3.73
N GLU A 65 -23.81 -22.17 -4.66
CA GLU A 65 -23.49 -22.83 -5.94
C GLU A 65 -22.60 -24.09 -5.78
N PHE A 66 -22.00 -24.27 -4.63
CA PHE A 66 -21.23 -25.48 -4.27
C PHE A 66 -22.02 -26.46 -3.38
N ASP A 67 -23.35 -26.32 -3.30
CA ASP A 67 -24.23 -27.09 -2.42
C ASP A 67 -23.82 -27.01 -0.93
N ASP A 68 -23.28 -25.86 -0.50
CA ASP A 68 -22.88 -25.57 0.88
C ASP A 68 -23.60 -24.33 1.40
N ASP A 69 -23.76 -24.21 2.71
CA ASP A 69 -24.44 -23.09 3.37
C ASP A 69 -23.58 -22.55 4.51
N LEU A 70 -23.20 -21.27 4.42
CA LEU A 70 -22.50 -20.58 5.50
C LEU A 70 -23.38 -20.27 6.71
N GLY A 71 -24.70 -20.46 6.62
CA GLY A 71 -25.64 -20.10 7.70
C GLY A 71 -25.77 -18.60 7.96
N ILE A 72 -25.25 -17.76 7.04
CA ILE A 72 -25.22 -16.29 7.19
C ILE A 72 -26.28 -15.67 6.29
N THR A 73 -27.45 -15.41 6.85
CA THR A 73 -28.55 -14.74 6.13
C THR A 73 -28.58 -13.23 6.38
N ALA A 74 -28.10 -12.80 7.54
CA ALA A 74 -28.08 -11.40 7.94
C ALA A 74 -26.73 -11.02 8.57
N LEU A 75 -26.46 -9.72 8.69
CA LEU A 75 -25.28 -9.22 9.38
C LEU A 75 -25.21 -9.65 10.85
N ALA A 76 -26.37 -9.87 11.49
CA ALA A 76 -26.46 -10.35 12.87
C ALA A 76 -25.89 -11.77 13.02
N ASP A 77 -26.08 -12.64 12.03
CA ASP A 77 -25.54 -14.01 12.05
C ASP A 77 -24.01 -13.98 12.03
N LEU A 78 -23.43 -13.11 11.16
CA LEU A 78 -22.00 -12.90 11.11
C LEU A 78 -21.44 -12.39 12.45
N TYR A 79 -22.13 -11.44 13.11
CA TYR A 79 -21.69 -10.95 14.41
C TYR A 79 -21.81 -12.01 15.50
N ALA A 80 -22.76 -12.92 15.42
CA ALA A 80 -22.86 -14.04 16.35
C ALA A 80 -21.64 -14.98 16.28
N GLU A 81 -21.05 -15.14 15.09
CA GLU A 81 -19.81 -15.89 14.92
C GLU A 81 -18.55 -15.09 15.30
N VAL A 82 -18.50 -13.81 14.95
CA VAL A 82 -17.31 -12.97 15.18
C VAL A 82 -17.13 -12.60 16.65
N ASN A 83 -18.23 -12.26 17.35
CA ASN A 83 -18.14 -11.75 18.73
C ASN A 83 -17.38 -12.68 19.70
N PRO A 84 -17.63 -14.01 19.72
CA PRO A 84 -16.84 -14.91 20.57
C PRO A 84 -15.35 -14.94 20.22
N LEU A 85 -14.99 -14.71 18.96
CA LEU A 85 -13.58 -14.69 18.53
C LEU A 85 -12.86 -13.40 18.93
N MET A 86 -13.61 -12.33 19.24
CA MET A 86 -13.04 -11.06 19.70
C MET A 86 -12.77 -11.02 21.20
N GLU A 87 -13.36 -11.96 21.96
CA GLU A 87 -13.13 -12.10 23.39
C GLU A 87 -11.91 -12.99 23.64
N TRP A 88 -10.72 -12.42 23.41
CA TRP A 88 -9.50 -13.15 23.66
C TRP A 88 -9.11 -13.10 25.13
N ASP A 89 -9.07 -14.26 25.77
CA ASP A 89 -8.70 -14.47 27.17
C ASP A 89 -7.31 -15.13 27.34
N GLY A 90 -6.61 -15.34 26.24
CA GLY A 90 -5.28 -15.94 26.22
C GLY A 90 -4.21 -15.05 26.85
N THR A 91 -3.11 -15.66 27.25
CA THR A 91 -1.93 -14.92 27.71
C THR A 91 -1.25 -14.20 26.56
N PRO A 92 -1.00 -12.88 26.65
CA PRO A 92 -0.25 -12.17 25.65
C PRO A 92 1.12 -12.81 25.43
N GLN A 93 1.50 -13.05 24.18
CA GLN A 93 2.83 -13.53 23.87
C GLN A 93 3.85 -12.49 24.34
N ALA A 94 4.85 -12.91 25.10
CA ALA A 94 5.92 -12.02 25.53
C ALA A 94 6.65 -11.46 24.30
N PHE A 95 6.70 -10.15 24.20
CA PHE A 95 7.47 -9.48 23.16
C PHE A 95 8.96 -9.59 23.48
N THR A 96 9.70 -10.29 22.66
CA THR A 96 11.16 -10.28 22.69
C THR A 96 11.62 -9.29 21.62
N PRO A 97 12.19 -8.14 22.00
CA PRO A 97 12.72 -7.20 21.01
C PRO A 97 13.72 -7.91 20.12
N ALA A 98 13.62 -7.73 18.80
CA ALA A 98 14.68 -8.14 17.91
C ALA A 98 15.98 -7.40 18.28
N SER A 99 17.11 -8.09 18.22
CA SER A 99 18.41 -7.43 18.38
C SER A 99 18.53 -6.29 17.37
N ALA A 100 18.93 -5.13 17.81
CA ALA A 100 19.21 -4.03 16.91
C ALA A 100 20.30 -4.46 15.92
N HIS A 101 19.99 -4.42 14.63
CA HIS A 101 21.00 -4.61 13.60
C HIS A 101 21.94 -3.39 13.63
N ALA A 102 23.21 -3.62 13.43
CA ALA A 102 24.15 -2.51 13.22
C ALA A 102 23.69 -1.71 11.98
N PRO A 103 23.77 -0.38 12.00
CA PRO A 103 23.48 0.43 10.82
C PRO A 103 24.34 -0.05 9.64
N VAL A 104 23.71 -0.25 8.50
CA VAL A 104 24.42 -0.54 7.25
C VAL A 104 25.12 0.75 6.83
N ALA A 105 26.42 0.68 6.55
CA ALA A 105 27.16 1.79 5.99
C ALA A 105 27.23 1.64 4.48
N ALA A 106 27.01 2.73 3.74
CA ALA A 106 27.21 2.75 2.30
C ALA A 106 28.68 2.55 1.96
N GLY A 107 28.97 1.74 0.93
CA GLY A 107 30.31 1.56 0.38
C GLY A 107 30.78 2.79 -0.40
N LYS A 108 31.99 2.72 -0.93
CA LYS A 108 32.54 3.82 -1.75
C LYS A 108 31.75 3.93 -3.07
N GLY A 109 31.16 5.08 -3.30
CA GLY A 109 30.31 5.34 -4.49
C GLY A 109 28.88 4.84 -4.34
N GLU A 110 28.52 4.35 -3.16
CA GLU A 110 27.16 3.92 -2.83
C GLU A 110 26.47 4.93 -1.91
N VAL A 111 25.15 4.86 -1.89
CA VAL A 111 24.29 5.62 -0.98
C VAL A 111 23.25 4.70 -0.36
N LEU A 112 22.86 4.99 0.87
CA LEU A 112 21.70 4.35 1.48
C LEU A 112 20.42 4.96 0.90
N LEU A 113 19.57 4.13 0.36
CA LEU A 113 18.28 4.56 -0.17
C LEU A 113 17.27 4.72 0.97
N ALA A 114 16.79 5.94 1.15
CA ALA A 114 15.66 6.27 2.00
C ALA A 114 14.47 6.70 1.15
N SER A 115 13.27 6.46 1.63
CA SER A 115 12.05 6.81 0.92
C SER A 115 11.02 7.47 1.82
N HIS A 116 10.07 8.16 1.19
CA HIS A 116 8.91 8.72 1.87
C HIS A 116 7.68 8.68 0.96
N LYS A 117 6.52 8.61 1.57
CA LYS A 117 5.24 8.79 0.86
C LYS A 117 4.87 10.26 0.85
N PRO A 118 4.80 10.90 -0.33
CA PRO A 118 4.24 12.25 -0.43
C PRO A 118 2.77 12.24 -0.01
N MET A 119 2.27 13.38 0.46
CA MET A 119 0.86 13.53 0.83
C MET A 119 -0.08 13.32 -0.38
N ILE A 120 0.36 13.72 -1.57
CA ILE A 120 -0.29 13.45 -2.85
C ILE A 120 0.69 12.59 -3.65
N ASP A 121 0.38 11.31 -3.77
CA ASP A 121 1.22 10.33 -4.43
C ASP A 121 0.48 9.66 -5.61
N ALA A 122 1.06 8.63 -6.21
CA ALA A 122 0.42 7.83 -7.26
C ALA A 122 -0.28 6.57 -6.70
N GLY A 123 -0.55 6.53 -5.40
CA GLY A 123 -1.21 5.40 -4.74
C GLY A 123 -2.70 5.32 -5.05
N ARG A 124 -3.28 4.15 -4.76
CA ARG A 124 -4.67 3.82 -5.09
C ARG A 124 -5.72 4.77 -4.48
N LEU A 125 -5.43 5.42 -3.36
CA LEU A 125 -6.33 6.40 -2.75
C LEU A 125 -6.49 7.68 -3.59
N GLN A 126 -5.60 7.92 -4.55
CA GLN A 126 -5.64 9.05 -5.48
C GLN A 126 -6.35 8.72 -6.80
N ASP A 127 -6.70 7.47 -7.04
CA ASP A 127 -7.36 7.05 -8.28
C ASP A 127 -8.69 7.78 -8.47
N GLY A 128 -8.93 8.24 -9.70
CA GLY A 128 -10.13 8.98 -10.04
C GLY A 128 -10.14 10.45 -9.60
N ALA A 129 -9.04 10.97 -9.05
CA ALA A 129 -8.90 12.35 -8.62
C ALA A 129 -7.84 13.13 -9.44
N PRO A 130 -8.02 13.29 -10.79
CA PRO A 130 -6.99 13.86 -11.67
C PRO A 130 -6.62 15.30 -11.30
N TRP A 131 -7.55 16.09 -10.79
CA TRP A 131 -7.30 17.46 -10.36
C TRP A 131 -6.43 17.52 -9.10
N LEU A 132 -6.65 16.60 -8.16
CA LEU A 132 -5.81 16.47 -6.98
C LEU A 132 -4.41 15.96 -7.37
N ALA A 133 -4.34 14.92 -8.20
CA ALA A 133 -3.08 14.38 -8.72
C ALA A 133 -2.26 15.45 -9.47
N GLY A 134 -2.92 16.36 -10.20
CA GLY A 134 -2.28 17.49 -10.88
C GLY A 134 -1.60 18.50 -9.94
N SER A 135 -1.92 18.50 -8.64
CA SER A 135 -1.27 19.34 -7.64
C SER A 135 -0.09 18.65 -6.92
N ALA A 136 0.23 17.41 -7.27
CA ALA A 136 1.37 16.68 -6.71
C ALA A 136 2.69 17.39 -7.03
N ARG A 137 3.61 17.36 -6.08
CA ARG A 137 4.98 17.83 -6.30
C ARG A 137 5.70 16.90 -7.26
N ARG A 138 6.54 17.46 -8.12
CA ARG A 138 7.41 16.65 -8.97
C ARG A 138 8.38 15.85 -8.09
N PRO A 139 8.62 14.56 -8.39
CA PRO A 139 9.59 13.77 -7.68
C PRO A 139 11.00 14.33 -7.88
N VAL A 140 11.77 14.38 -6.82
CA VAL A 140 13.17 14.79 -6.82
C VAL A 140 13.98 13.85 -5.93
N LEU A 141 15.26 13.65 -6.25
CA LEU A 141 16.21 12.99 -5.41
C LEU A 141 16.79 14.04 -4.43
N LEU A 142 16.65 13.82 -3.14
CA LEU A 142 17.20 14.66 -2.09
C LEU A 142 18.45 14.01 -1.52
N ALA A 143 19.53 14.78 -1.40
CA ALA A 143 20.76 14.34 -0.76
C ALA A 143 21.50 15.54 -0.14
N SER A 144 22.50 15.28 0.72
CA SER A 144 23.36 16.34 1.24
C SER A 144 24.22 16.94 0.11
N ALA A 145 24.68 18.17 0.31
CA ALA A 145 25.58 18.81 -0.65
C ALA A 145 26.88 18.01 -0.83
N ALA A 146 27.40 17.39 0.23
CA ALA A 146 28.59 16.55 0.19
C ALA A 146 28.34 15.26 -0.61
N THR A 147 27.19 14.63 -0.45
CA THR A 147 26.82 13.41 -1.20
C THR A 147 26.72 13.70 -2.70
N LEU A 148 26.05 14.78 -3.10
CA LEU A 148 25.96 15.18 -4.50
C LEU A 148 27.33 15.53 -5.09
N ALA A 149 28.14 16.27 -4.34
CA ALA A 149 29.51 16.63 -4.79
C ALA A 149 30.40 15.38 -4.95
N ALA A 150 30.33 14.42 -4.04
CA ALA A 150 31.07 13.17 -4.14
C ALA A 150 30.67 12.33 -5.37
N ALA A 151 29.39 12.40 -5.78
CA ALA A 151 28.88 11.78 -7.00
C ALA A 151 29.12 12.62 -8.28
N GLY A 152 29.66 13.83 -8.16
CA GLY A 152 29.85 14.75 -9.29
C GLY A 152 28.54 15.33 -9.85
N ILE A 153 27.47 15.35 -9.04
CA ILE A 153 26.14 15.79 -9.46
C ILE A 153 25.93 17.25 -9.04
N THR A 154 25.57 18.07 -10.01
CA THR A 154 25.18 19.47 -9.77
C THR A 154 23.72 19.53 -9.34
N PRO A 155 23.34 20.30 -8.29
CA PRO A 155 21.95 20.50 -7.93
C PRO A 155 21.11 21.01 -9.10
N GLY A 156 19.96 20.40 -9.33
CA GLY A 156 19.09 20.66 -10.46
C GLY A 156 19.35 19.78 -11.71
N ALA A 157 20.50 19.11 -11.77
CA ALA A 157 20.77 18.13 -12.82
C ALA A 157 20.13 16.77 -12.48
N ASP A 158 19.94 15.95 -13.50
CA ASP A 158 19.46 14.57 -13.30
C ASP A 158 20.52 13.71 -12.62
N ALA A 159 20.07 12.96 -11.63
CA ALA A 159 20.86 11.95 -10.91
C ALA A 159 20.20 10.59 -11.09
N THR A 160 21.01 9.57 -11.38
CA THR A 160 20.55 8.20 -11.54
C THR A 160 20.97 7.37 -10.34
N LEU A 161 20.00 6.75 -9.67
CA LEU A 161 20.20 5.67 -8.73
C LEU A 161 20.15 4.34 -9.48
N GLU A 162 21.03 3.43 -9.13
CA GLU A 162 21.11 2.10 -9.73
C GLU A 162 21.18 1.04 -8.64
N THR A 163 20.44 -0.05 -8.84
CA THR A 163 20.46 -1.27 -8.02
C THR A 163 20.58 -2.48 -8.94
N GLU A 164 20.78 -3.66 -8.39
CA GLU A 164 20.75 -4.91 -9.16
C GLU A 164 19.41 -5.15 -9.90
N ARG A 165 18.34 -4.45 -9.50
CA ARG A 165 16.98 -4.63 -10.04
C ARG A 165 16.58 -3.57 -11.05
N GLY A 166 17.30 -2.45 -11.12
CA GLY A 166 16.99 -1.42 -12.09
C GLY A 166 17.52 -0.05 -11.72
N THR A 167 17.00 0.96 -12.40
CA THR A 167 17.46 2.35 -12.30
C THR A 167 16.30 3.32 -12.09
N LEU A 168 16.59 4.44 -11.43
CA LEU A 168 15.68 5.56 -11.25
C LEU A 168 16.44 6.87 -11.46
N THR A 169 16.00 7.67 -12.43
CA THR A 169 16.60 8.98 -12.71
C THR A 169 15.65 10.10 -12.32
N LEU A 170 16.12 11.01 -11.46
CA LEU A 170 15.34 12.15 -10.97
C LEU A 170 16.23 13.41 -10.93
N PRO A 171 15.65 14.61 -11.02
CA PRO A 171 16.39 15.85 -10.71
C PRO A 171 16.88 15.82 -9.28
N ALA A 172 18.16 16.18 -9.05
CA ALA A 172 18.76 16.22 -7.73
C ALA A 172 18.56 17.56 -7.04
N ALA A 173 18.24 17.53 -5.75
CA ALA A 173 18.16 18.74 -4.93
C ALA A 173 18.90 18.53 -3.58
N ILE A 174 19.46 19.62 -3.08
CA ILE A 174 20.13 19.62 -1.77
C ILE A 174 19.08 19.60 -0.67
N ALA A 175 19.30 18.76 0.33
CA ALA A 175 18.55 18.74 1.58
C ALA A 175 19.49 18.53 2.77
N ASP A 176 19.02 18.90 3.96
CA ASP A 176 19.72 18.62 5.22
C ASP A 176 19.52 17.14 5.60
N LEU A 177 20.36 16.30 5.02
CA LEU A 177 20.38 14.85 5.20
C LEU A 177 21.78 14.39 5.60
N PRO A 178 21.93 13.26 6.28
CA PRO A 178 23.23 12.63 6.49
C PRO A 178 23.94 12.37 5.17
N ASP A 179 25.27 12.40 5.19
CA ASP A 179 26.07 12.05 4.02
C ASP A 179 25.88 10.57 3.65
N SER A 180 26.05 10.27 2.37
CA SER A 180 25.80 8.93 1.80
C SER A 180 24.36 8.44 1.94
N VAL A 181 23.40 9.36 2.01
CA VAL A 181 21.96 9.03 1.97
C VAL A 181 21.34 9.72 0.75
N ALA A 182 20.55 8.97 -0.02
CA ALA A 182 19.66 9.48 -1.05
C ALA A 182 18.19 9.26 -0.63
N TRP A 183 17.38 10.30 -0.68
CA TRP A 183 15.97 10.25 -0.31
C TRP A 183 15.10 10.55 -1.51
N VAL A 184 14.20 9.62 -1.86
CA VAL A 184 13.31 9.73 -3.03
C VAL A 184 11.87 9.42 -2.65
N PRO A 185 10.87 9.97 -3.38
CA PRO A 185 9.48 9.60 -3.19
C PRO A 185 9.25 8.11 -3.50
N GLU A 186 8.50 7.43 -2.64
CA GLU A 186 8.25 5.98 -2.76
C GLU A 186 7.31 5.64 -3.92
N CYS A 187 6.24 6.42 -4.08
CA CYS A 187 5.18 6.16 -5.04
C CYS A 187 4.67 7.49 -5.63
N SER A 188 5.34 7.98 -6.65
CA SER A 188 4.95 9.20 -7.38
C SER A 188 5.05 8.95 -8.87
N THR A 189 4.35 9.73 -9.67
CA THR A 189 4.49 9.65 -11.13
C THR A 189 5.95 9.88 -11.52
N GLY A 190 6.59 8.85 -12.07
CA GLY A 190 8.01 8.85 -12.42
C GLY A 190 8.97 8.45 -11.29
N SER A 191 8.46 8.05 -10.13
CA SER A 191 9.26 7.52 -9.02
C SER A 191 8.47 6.46 -8.26
N VAL A 192 8.52 5.23 -8.74
CA VAL A 192 7.93 4.06 -8.09
C VAL A 192 9.08 3.12 -7.71
N ILE A 193 9.52 3.21 -6.45
CA ILE A 193 10.74 2.52 -5.98
C ILE A 193 10.68 1.02 -6.20
N HIS A 194 9.54 0.39 -5.92
CA HIS A 194 9.39 -1.07 -6.08
C HIS A 194 9.57 -1.51 -7.53
N ASP A 195 9.09 -0.73 -8.48
CA ASP A 195 9.17 -1.03 -9.90
C ASP A 195 10.55 -0.69 -10.47
N ASN A 196 11.13 0.44 -10.03
CA ASN A 196 12.35 0.98 -10.57
C ASN A 196 13.61 0.40 -9.91
N LEU A 197 13.59 0.17 -8.60
CA LEU A 197 14.78 -0.18 -7.81
C LEU A 197 14.61 -1.46 -6.99
N GLY A 198 13.40 -2.05 -6.94
CA GLY A 198 13.13 -3.28 -6.21
C GLY A 198 12.82 -3.11 -4.71
N GLY A 199 12.67 -1.89 -4.23
CA GLY A 199 12.28 -1.56 -2.86
C GLY A 199 13.40 -0.88 -2.05
N VAL A 200 13.07 -0.45 -0.82
CA VAL A 200 14.03 0.13 0.13
C VAL A 200 14.73 -0.96 0.93
N GLY A 201 15.98 -0.68 1.33
CA GLY A 201 16.79 -1.61 2.13
C GLY A 201 17.48 -2.71 1.31
N THR A 202 17.55 -2.50 0.01
CA THR A 202 18.37 -3.33 -0.91
C THR A 202 19.67 -2.63 -1.24
#